data_1a9074531026e59474033a393bef705e
#
_entry.id   1a9074531026e59474033a393bef705e
#
_cell.length_a   1.000
_cell.length_b   1.000
_cell.length_c   1.000
_cell.angle_alpha   90.00
_cell.angle_beta   90.00
_cell.angle_gamma   90.00
#
_symmetry.space_group_name_H-M   'P 1'
#
loop_
_entity.id
_entity.type
_entity.pdbx_description
1 polymer ?
#
loop_
_entity_poly.entity_id
_entity_poly.type
_entity_poly.pdbx_seq_one_letter_code
_entity_poly.pdbx_strand_id
1 'polypeptide(L)'
;MRLASTFRGTIVGQELTKWPDQLDFSVELAKARGAKPDAIFAFYPGAAGAQFLIQYLQSGLKGQIPLYTAFTIDEITLPRQKDSALGVPGAQEWVNDLPNEQNKRFVSDYRKKHPGLSPTFYGAQTYDAAMLVNSAVIATKGDLSDKEAVRKAMEKADFESVRGKFRYGNNHVPIQNFYLQEAVKDGDSYVLKTTATIVEDSQDRFHDQCQMN
;
A
#
# COMPACT_ATOMS: atom_id res chain seq x y z
N MET A 1 13.60 13.44 1.37
CA MET A 1 14.05 14.72 0.77
C MET A 1 14.66 14.60 -0.63
N ARG A 2 15.50 13.60 -0.93
CA ARG A 2 16.15 13.50 -2.27
C ARG A 2 15.21 13.25 -3.47
N LEU A 3 14.03 12.63 -3.30
CA LEU A 3 13.10 12.38 -4.42
C LEU A 3 12.51 13.67 -4.99
N ALA A 4 12.14 14.63 -4.15
CA ALA A 4 11.61 15.90 -4.63
C ALA A 4 12.63 16.65 -5.51
N SER A 5 13.92 16.64 -5.16
CA SER A 5 14.97 17.26 -5.97
C SER A 5 15.20 16.56 -7.31
N THR A 6 15.02 15.23 -7.37
CA THR A 6 15.12 14.46 -8.61
C THR A 6 14.05 14.87 -9.64
N PHE A 7 12.84 15.20 -9.15
CA PHE A 7 11.72 15.65 -9.98
C PHE A 7 11.55 17.17 -10.00
N ARG A 8 12.59 17.94 -9.62
CA ARG A 8 12.57 19.42 -9.53
C ARG A 8 11.51 20.00 -8.62
N GLY A 9 11.03 19.19 -7.65
CA GLY A 9 10.11 19.66 -6.62
C GLY A 9 10.87 20.25 -5.41
N THR A 10 10.21 21.15 -4.67
CA THR A 10 10.69 21.70 -3.41
C THR A 10 9.78 21.27 -2.28
N ILE A 11 10.36 20.74 -1.20
CA ILE A 11 9.60 20.43 0.02
C ILE A 11 9.51 21.72 0.84
N VAL A 12 8.29 22.28 0.91
CA VAL A 12 8.02 23.55 1.63
C VAL A 12 7.63 23.35 3.10
N GLY A 13 7.32 22.09 3.49
CA GLY A 13 7.01 21.73 4.87
C GLY A 13 7.06 20.22 5.08
N GLN A 14 7.32 19.81 6.30
CA GLN A 14 7.31 18.40 6.72
C GLN A 14 6.81 18.31 8.15
N GLU A 15 5.76 17.51 8.37
CA GLU A 15 5.19 17.25 9.69
C GLU A 15 5.32 15.77 10.01
N LEU A 16 5.91 15.47 11.16
CA LEU A 16 5.97 14.12 11.73
C LEU A 16 5.02 14.06 12.93
N THR A 17 4.12 13.10 12.94
CA THR A 17 3.08 12.93 13.94
C THR A 17 3.33 11.74 14.84
N LYS A 18 2.65 11.66 15.99
CA LYS A 18 2.75 10.53 16.93
C LYS A 18 1.82 9.41 16.48
N TRP A 19 2.20 8.71 15.41
CA TRP A 19 1.44 7.55 14.94
C TRP A 19 1.66 6.33 15.88
N PRO A 20 0.64 5.50 16.18
CA PRO A 20 -0.75 5.59 15.69
C PRO A 20 -1.69 6.43 16.57
N ASP A 21 -1.21 7.02 17.66
CA ASP A 21 -2.04 7.57 18.73
C ASP A 21 -2.63 8.95 18.40
N GLN A 22 -1.98 9.73 17.53
CA GLN A 22 -2.48 11.03 17.13
C GLN A 22 -3.64 10.87 16.14
N LEU A 23 -4.79 11.41 16.54
CA LEU A 23 -6.02 11.39 15.73
C LEU A 23 -6.57 12.81 15.44
N ASP A 24 -5.92 13.84 15.95
CA ASP A 24 -6.19 15.25 15.63
C ASP A 24 -5.04 15.82 14.80
N PHE A 25 -5.35 16.27 13.59
CA PHE A 25 -4.42 16.79 12.59
C PHE A 25 -4.69 18.25 12.27
N SER A 26 -5.48 18.94 13.10
CA SER A 26 -5.87 20.35 12.86
C SER A 26 -4.68 21.28 12.75
N VAL A 27 -3.65 21.05 13.56
CA VAL A 27 -2.40 21.85 13.55
C VAL A 27 -1.61 21.63 12.27
N GLU A 28 -1.41 20.38 11.85
CA GLU A 28 -0.68 20.01 10.64
C GLU A 28 -1.40 20.53 9.38
N LEU A 29 -2.72 20.42 9.35
CA LEU A 29 -3.53 20.95 8.24
C LEU A 29 -3.53 22.48 8.19
N ALA A 30 -3.51 23.15 9.34
CA ALA A 30 -3.38 24.61 9.40
C ALA A 30 -1.99 25.08 8.90
N LYS A 31 -0.92 24.36 9.27
CA LYS A 31 0.44 24.63 8.76
C LYS A 31 0.53 24.39 7.26
N ALA A 32 -0.05 23.28 6.75
CA ALA A 32 -0.11 23.02 5.32
C ALA A 32 -0.83 24.15 4.57
N ARG A 33 -1.96 24.64 5.09
CA ARG A 33 -2.66 25.81 4.53
C ARG A 33 -1.77 27.05 4.49
N GLY A 34 -1.06 27.32 5.58
CA GLY A 34 -0.16 28.48 5.68
C GLY A 34 1.03 28.42 4.73
N ALA A 35 1.57 27.24 4.50
CA ALA A 35 2.69 27.02 3.58
C ALA A 35 2.29 27.10 2.10
N LYS A 36 1.00 26.99 1.76
CA LYS A 36 0.44 27.06 0.40
C LYS A 36 1.19 26.17 -0.60
N PRO A 37 1.35 24.86 -0.33
CA PRO A 37 2.02 23.97 -1.26
C PRO A 37 1.16 23.70 -2.50
N ASP A 38 1.78 23.30 -3.59
CA ASP A 38 1.08 22.83 -4.80
C ASP A 38 0.38 21.48 -4.57
N ALA A 39 0.88 20.67 -3.61
CA ALA A 39 0.30 19.38 -3.22
C ALA A 39 0.74 18.97 -1.81
N ILE A 40 -0.06 18.12 -1.18
CA ILE A 40 0.26 17.43 0.08
C ILE A 40 0.47 15.97 -0.21
N PHE A 41 1.51 15.34 0.36
CA PHE A 41 1.68 13.91 0.42
C PHE A 41 1.51 13.43 1.87
N ALA A 42 0.68 12.42 2.09
CA ALA A 42 0.45 11.86 3.41
C ALA A 42 0.60 10.33 3.44
N PHE A 43 1.13 9.83 4.55
CA PHE A 43 1.26 8.40 4.85
C PHE A 43 0.72 8.14 6.25
N TYR A 44 -0.54 7.69 6.31
CA TYR A 44 -1.23 7.36 7.55
C TYR A 44 -2.05 6.08 7.40
N PRO A 45 -1.48 4.88 7.65
CA PRO A 45 -2.24 3.64 7.61
C PRO A 45 -3.29 3.56 8.72
N GLY A 46 -4.41 2.90 8.45
CA GLY A 46 -5.43 2.56 9.44
C GLY A 46 -6.26 3.73 9.96
N ALA A 47 -6.56 3.72 11.26
CA ALA A 47 -7.48 4.69 11.88
C ALA A 47 -7.00 6.15 11.77
N ALA A 48 -5.70 6.39 11.86
CA ALA A 48 -5.10 7.72 11.69
C ALA A 48 -5.37 8.26 10.28
N GLY A 49 -5.25 7.42 9.25
CA GLY A 49 -5.55 7.79 7.87
C GLY A 49 -7.01 8.16 7.66
N ALA A 50 -7.94 7.40 8.29
CA ALA A 50 -9.35 7.74 8.22
C ALA A 50 -9.64 9.10 8.84
N GLN A 51 -9.07 9.41 10.02
CA GLN A 51 -9.23 10.70 10.68
C GLN A 51 -8.59 11.84 9.88
N PHE A 52 -7.38 11.61 9.34
CA PHE A 52 -6.69 12.62 8.53
C PHE A 52 -7.51 13.05 7.31
N LEU A 53 -8.06 12.09 6.56
CA LEU A 53 -8.89 12.38 5.37
C LEU A 53 -10.18 13.13 5.73
N ILE A 54 -10.85 12.74 6.82
CA ILE A 54 -12.06 13.42 7.30
C ILE A 54 -11.71 14.88 7.66
N GLN A 55 -10.65 15.10 8.40
CA GLN A 55 -10.23 16.45 8.80
C GLN A 55 -9.70 17.28 7.62
N TYR A 56 -9.01 16.66 6.65
CA TYR A 56 -8.63 17.31 5.40
C TYR A 56 -9.86 17.85 4.65
N LEU A 57 -10.93 17.08 4.55
CA LEU A 57 -12.20 17.53 3.99
C LEU A 57 -12.81 18.67 4.82
N GLN A 58 -12.94 18.47 6.15
CA GLN A 58 -13.54 19.43 7.07
C GLN A 58 -12.77 20.76 7.14
N SER A 59 -11.45 20.71 7.00
CA SER A 59 -10.62 21.91 6.95
C SER A 59 -10.85 22.75 5.69
N GLY A 60 -11.57 22.25 4.68
CA GLY A 60 -11.79 22.93 3.40
C GLY A 60 -10.54 22.96 2.50
N LEU A 61 -9.52 22.14 2.78
CA LEU A 61 -8.36 22.00 1.91
C LEU A 61 -8.67 21.17 0.68
N LYS A 62 -9.61 20.22 0.78
CA LYS A 62 -10.05 19.41 -0.34
C LYS A 62 -10.61 20.30 -1.46
N GLY A 63 -10.07 20.12 -2.67
CA GLY A 63 -10.38 20.98 -3.82
C GLY A 63 -9.55 22.27 -3.92
N GLN A 64 -8.75 22.60 -2.90
CA GLN A 64 -7.82 23.73 -2.93
C GLN A 64 -6.37 23.29 -3.09
N ILE A 65 -5.94 22.30 -2.30
CA ILE A 65 -4.58 21.75 -2.33
C ILE A 65 -4.70 20.26 -2.55
N PRO A 66 -4.26 19.68 -3.68
CA PRO A 66 -4.32 18.25 -3.94
C PRO A 66 -3.64 17.44 -2.86
N LEU A 67 -4.26 16.31 -2.48
CA LEU A 67 -3.70 15.35 -1.53
C LEU A 67 -3.39 14.03 -2.25
N TYR A 68 -2.17 13.57 -2.13
CA TYR A 68 -1.71 12.25 -2.56
C TYR A 68 -1.36 11.41 -1.35
N THR A 69 -1.70 10.13 -1.38
CA THR A 69 -1.48 9.25 -0.23
C THR A 69 -0.76 7.97 -0.61
N ALA A 70 -0.16 7.31 0.38
CA ALA A 70 0.30 5.94 0.29
C ALA A 70 -0.21 5.15 1.50
N PHE A 71 -0.77 3.95 1.28
CA PHE A 71 -1.29 3.05 2.32
C PHE A 71 -2.32 3.67 3.29
N THR A 72 -2.97 4.76 2.88
CA THR A 72 -3.89 5.54 3.73
C THR A 72 -5.35 5.22 3.42
N ILE A 73 -5.63 4.77 2.21
CA ILE A 73 -6.97 4.41 1.72
C ILE A 73 -6.93 2.93 1.36
N ASP A 74 -7.74 2.13 2.06
CA ASP A 74 -7.90 0.70 1.84
C ASP A 74 -9.35 0.27 2.06
N GLU A 75 -9.66 -0.99 1.79
CA GLU A 75 -11.00 -1.53 1.90
C GLU A 75 -11.55 -1.56 3.33
N ILE A 76 -10.67 -1.55 4.36
CA ILE A 76 -11.08 -1.50 5.77
C ILE A 76 -11.44 -0.08 6.19
N THR A 77 -10.65 0.89 5.76
CA THR A 77 -10.80 2.30 6.16
C THR A 77 -11.82 3.06 5.32
N LEU A 78 -12.01 2.67 4.07
CA LEU A 78 -12.90 3.31 3.10
C LEU A 78 -14.35 3.49 3.59
N PRO A 79 -15.00 2.49 4.24
CA PRO A 79 -16.36 2.67 4.75
C PRO A 79 -16.51 3.80 5.79
N ARG A 80 -15.42 4.15 6.48
CA ARG A 80 -15.36 5.27 7.43
C ARG A 80 -14.98 6.58 6.75
N GLN A 81 -14.11 6.52 5.75
CA GLN A 81 -13.63 7.68 4.99
C GLN A 81 -14.70 8.28 4.07
N LYS A 82 -15.48 7.44 3.40
CA LYS A 82 -16.62 7.83 2.53
C LYS A 82 -16.25 8.97 1.56
N ASP A 83 -17.02 10.04 1.56
CA ASP A 83 -16.82 11.21 0.68
C ASP A 83 -15.45 11.90 0.88
N SER A 84 -14.81 11.72 2.03
CA SER A 84 -13.48 12.29 2.25
C SER A 84 -12.39 11.64 1.39
N ALA A 85 -12.57 10.36 1.01
CA ALA A 85 -11.65 9.63 0.15
C ALA A 85 -11.86 9.88 -1.35
N LEU A 86 -13.04 10.35 -1.77
CA LEU A 86 -13.34 10.57 -3.20
C LEU A 86 -12.34 11.53 -3.84
N GLY A 87 -11.76 11.15 -4.99
CA GLY A 87 -10.80 11.97 -5.73
C GLY A 87 -9.48 12.21 -4.99
N VAL A 88 -9.15 11.36 -3.99
CA VAL A 88 -7.84 11.34 -3.34
C VAL A 88 -7.08 10.11 -3.84
N PRO A 89 -6.02 10.30 -4.66
CA PRO A 89 -5.20 9.20 -5.12
C PRO A 89 -4.44 8.52 -3.98
N GLY A 90 -4.48 7.18 -3.96
CA GLY A 90 -3.74 6.35 -3.01
C GLY A 90 -2.83 5.37 -3.72
N ALA A 91 -1.57 5.27 -3.29
CA ALA A 91 -0.59 4.34 -3.83
C ALA A 91 -0.39 3.15 -2.91
N GLN A 92 -0.31 1.94 -3.48
CA GLN A 92 0.02 0.71 -2.76
C GLN A 92 0.52 -0.38 -3.71
N GLU A 93 1.12 -1.44 -3.14
CA GLU A 93 1.76 -2.52 -3.92
C GLU A 93 0.78 -3.61 -4.39
N TRP A 94 -0.45 -3.55 -3.94
CA TRP A 94 -1.50 -4.48 -4.34
C TRP A 94 -2.85 -3.78 -4.39
N VAL A 95 -3.68 -4.17 -5.33
CA VAL A 95 -5.08 -3.73 -5.49
C VAL A 95 -5.97 -4.92 -5.83
N ASN A 96 -7.23 -4.87 -5.40
CA ASN A 96 -8.13 -6.01 -5.49
C ASN A 96 -8.60 -6.35 -6.92
N ASP A 97 -8.46 -5.43 -7.85
CA ASP A 97 -8.86 -5.57 -9.26
C ASP A 97 -7.71 -5.92 -10.21
N LEU A 98 -6.53 -6.36 -9.68
CA LEU A 98 -5.45 -6.88 -10.53
C LEU A 98 -5.93 -8.02 -11.43
N PRO A 99 -5.54 -8.00 -12.72
CA PRO A 99 -6.13 -8.89 -13.73
C PRO A 99 -5.58 -10.32 -13.70
N ASN A 100 -4.54 -10.61 -12.89
CA ASN A 100 -3.95 -11.94 -12.84
C ASN A 100 -4.90 -12.97 -12.16
N GLU A 101 -4.85 -14.22 -12.61
CA GLU A 101 -5.77 -15.28 -12.17
C GLU A 101 -5.63 -15.61 -10.68
N GLN A 102 -4.43 -15.55 -10.12
CA GLN A 102 -4.19 -15.79 -8.69
C GLN A 102 -4.91 -14.75 -7.83
N ASN A 103 -4.84 -13.47 -8.25
CA ASN A 103 -5.55 -12.40 -7.56
C ASN A 103 -7.07 -12.55 -7.67
N LYS A 104 -7.60 -12.82 -8.86
CA LYS A 104 -9.04 -13.04 -9.05
C LYS A 104 -9.56 -14.16 -8.16
N ARG A 105 -8.83 -15.28 -8.10
CA ARG A 105 -9.16 -16.41 -7.22
C ARG A 105 -9.11 -16.00 -5.76
N PHE A 106 -8.01 -15.39 -5.32
CA PHE A 106 -7.83 -14.93 -3.94
C PHE A 106 -8.99 -14.02 -3.49
N VAL A 107 -9.29 -12.97 -4.27
CA VAL A 107 -10.36 -12.02 -3.96
C VAL A 107 -11.72 -12.70 -3.92
N SER A 108 -12.01 -13.58 -4.89
CA SER A 108 -13.27 -14.35 -4.95
C SER A 108 -13.44 -15.26 -3.73
N ASP A 109 -12.41 -16.03 -3.39
CA ASP A 109 -12.47 -16.99 -2.29
C ASP A 109 -12.50 -16.29 -0.93
N TYR A 110 -11.79 -15.17 -0.79
CA TYR A 110 -11.86 -14.32 0.40
C TYR A 110 -13.29 -13.82 0.64
N ARG A 111 -13.93 -13.25 -0.39
CA ARG A 111 -15.32 -12.73 -0.30
C ARG A 111 -16.34 -13.82 0.01
N LYS A 112 -16.16 -15.03 -0.54
CA LYS A 112 -17.02 -16.20 -0.21
C LYS A 112 -16.88 -16.60 1.25
N LYS A 113 -15.65 -16.62 1.76
CA LYS A 113 -15.35 -17.01 3.14
C LYS A 113 -15.74 -15.93 4.16
N HIS A 114 -15.68 -14.66 3.74
CA HIS A 114 -15.95 -13.49 4.59
C HIS A 114 -16.98 -12.56 3.92
N PRO A 115 -18.29 -12.93 3.94
CA PRO A 115 -19.34 -12.14 3.29
C PRO A 115 -19.35 -10.70 3.80
N GLY A 116 -19.44 -9.74 2.87
CA GLY A 116 -19.45 -8.30 3.19
C GLY A 116 -18.08 -7.68 3.40
N LEU A 117 -16.99 -8.48 3.36
CA LEU A 117 -15.62 -7.99 3.45
C LEU A 117 -14.87 -8.13 2.12
N SER A 118 -13.95 -7.23 1.87
CA SER A 118 -12.95 -7.34 0.79
C SER A 118 -11.55 -7.49 1.40
N PRO A 119 -10.66 -8.26 0.75
CA PRO A 119 -9.27 -8.33 1.17
C PRO A 119 -8.60 -6.97 0.97
N THR A 120 -7.57 -6.71 1.75
CA THR A 120 -6.71 -5.53 1.64
C THR A 120 -5.30 -5.96 1.24
N PHE A 121 -4.42 -4.99 1.00
CA PHE A 121 -3.00 -5.28 0.78
C PHE A 121 -2.36 -6.06 1.95
N TYR A 122 -2.81 -5.88 3.21
CA TYR A 122 -2.37 -6.72 4.33
C TYR A 122 -2.77 -8.19 4.15
N GLY A 123 -4.00 -8.43 3.70
CA GLY A 123 -4.49 -9.78 3.40
C GLY A 123 -3.72 -10.42 2.25
N ALA A 124 -3.43 -9.67 1.20
CA ALA A 124 -2.64 -10.10 0.06
C ALA A 124 -1.20 -10.47 0.47
N GLN A 125 -0.53 -9.63 1.27
CA GLN A 125 0.81 -9.92 1.80
C GLN A 125 0.83 -11.18 2.67
N THR A 126 -0.17 -11.37 3.54
CA THR A 126 -0.28 -12.53 4.41
C THR A 126 -0.52 -13.81 3.60
N TYR A 127 -1.35 -13.74 2.57
CA TYR A 127 -1.59 -14.85 1.65
C TYR A 127 -0.30 -15.26 0.92
N ASP A 128 0.41 -14.28 0.35
CA ASP A 128 1.69 -14.52 -0.33
C ASP A 128 2.75 -15.06 0.64
N ALA A 129 2.78 -14.61 1.89
CA ALA A 129 3.68 -15.15 2.91
C ALA A 129 3.41 -16.63 3.18
N ALA A 130 2.13 -17.04 3.24
CA ALA A 130 1.77 -18.45 3.38
C ALA A 130 2.18 -19.27 2.13
N MET A 131 2.00 -18.72 0.93
CA MET A 131 2.42 -19.36 -0.32
C MET A 131 3.95 -19.49 -0.41
N LEU A 132 4.69 -18.48 0.05
CA LEU A 132 6.15 -18.52 0.15
C LEU A 132 6.62 -19.67 1.06
N VAL A 133 6.06 -19.76 2.28
CA VAL A 133 6.39 -20.85 3.20
C VAL A 133 6.04 -22.21 2.59
N ASN A 134 4.87 -22.32 1.97
CA ASN A 134 4.45 -23.55 1.30
C ASN A 134 5.42 -23.97 0.17
N SER A 135 5.90 -23.01 -0.64
CA SER A 135 6.89 -23.30 -1.70
C SER A 135 8.21 -23.82 -1.12
N ALA A 136 8.65 -23.28 0.01
CA ALA A 136 9.84 -23.77 0.70
C ALA A 136 9.64 -25.19 1.27
N VAL A 137 8.49 -25.48 1.86
CA VAL A 137 8.15 -26.84 2.34
C VAL A 137 8.14 -27.86 1.20
N ILE A 138 7.57 -27.51 0.05
CA ILE A 138 7.57 -28.36 -1.14
C ILE A 138 9.01 -28.58 -1.63
N ALA A 139 9.81 -27.55 -1.76
CA ALA A 139 11.19 -27.61 -2.25
C ALA A 139 12.09 -28.49 -1.36
N THR A 140 11.87 -28.47 -0.05
CA THR A 140 12.59 -29.30 0.92
C THR A 140 11.95 -30.67 1.18
N LYS A 141 10.88 -31.00 0.44
CA LYS A 141 10.12 -32.25 0.61
C LYS A 141 9.64 -32.49 2.05
N GLY A 142 9.32 -31.41 2.76
CA GLY A 142 8.87 -31.43 4.14
C GLY A 142 9.97 -31.48 5.20
N ASP A 143 11.23 -31.62 4.82
CA ASP A 143 12.36 -31.54 5.76
C ASP A 143 12.72 -30.09 6.03
N LEU A 144 12.40 -29.61 7.23
CA LEU A 144 12.68 -28.26 7.70
C LEU A 144 13.87 -28.20 8.65
N SER A 145 14.60 -29.30 8.84
CA SER A 145 15.78 -29.37 9.73
C SER A 145 17.00 -28.64 9.14
N ASP A 146 17.17 -28.70 7.81
CA ASP A 146 18.20 -27.95 7.09
C ASP A 146 17.75 -26.49 6.88
N LYS A 147 18.15 -25.62 7.81
CA LYS A 147 17.80 -24.19 7.78
C LYS A 147 18.30 -23.46 6.52
N GLU A 148 19.48 -23.87 6.00
CA GLU A 148 20.03 -23.26 4.80
C GLU A 148 19.24 -23.63 3.55
N ALA A 149 18.83 -24.90 3.42
CA ALA A 149 17.97 -25.32 2.32
C ALA A 149 16.61 -24.59 2.35
N VAL A 150 16.01 -24.46 3.55
CA VAL A 150 14.75 -23.71 3.74
C VAL A 150 14.93 -22.24 3.34
N ARG A 151 16.00 -21.57 3.84
CA ARG A 151 16.30 -20.17 3.50
C ARG A 151 16.42 -19.97 1.98
N LYS A 152 17.23 -20.78 1.32
CA LYS A 152 17.42 -20.71 -0.15
C LYS A 152 16.13 -20.94 -0.92
N ALA A 153 15.27 -21.84 -0.45
CA ALA A 153 13.96 -22.06 -1.05
C ALA A 153 13.03 -20.86 -0.90
N MET A 154 13.05 -20.19 0.27
CA MET A 154 12.29 -18.96 0.47
C MET A 154 12.82 -17.79 -0.38
N GLU A 155 14.15 -17.63 -0.49
CA GLU A 155 14.77 -16.61 -1.35
C GLU A 155 14.40 -16.78 -2.82
N LYS A 156 14.28 -18.03 -3.29
CA LYS A 156 13.83 -18.33 -4.65
C LYS A 156 12.40 -17.88 -4.91
N ALA A 157 11.55 -17.83 -3.88
CA ALA A 157 10.15 -17.41 -3.96
C ALA A 157 9.37 -18.09 -5.09
N ASP A 158 9.44 -19.43 -5.16
CA ASP A 158 8.87 -20.25 -6.23
C ASP A 158 7.36 -20.46 -6.02
N PHE A 159 6.60 -19.37 -6.16
CA PHE A 159 5.14 -19.35 -6.06
C PHE A 159 4.55 -18.25 -6.96
N GLU A 160 3.29 -18.39 -7.30
CA GLU A 160 2.55 -17.36 -8.03
C GLU A 160 1.89 -16.37 -7.06
N SER A 161 2.42 -15.14 -7.02
CA SER A 161 1.94 -14.08 -6.15
C SER A 161 0.61 -13.50 -6.62
N VAL A 162 -0.26 -13.16 -5.67
CA VAL A 162 -1.48 -12.38 -5.95
C VAL A 162 -1.16 -10.96 -6.41
N ARG A 163 0.06 -10.47 -6.15
CA ARG A 163 0.57 -9.18 -6.63
C ARG A 163 1.02 -9.22 -8.10
N GLY A 164 0.97 -10.40 -8.74
CA GLY A 164 1.48 -10.64 -10.08
C GLY A 164 2.97 -10.93 -10.08
N LYS A 165 3.74 -10.28 -10.97
CA LYS A 165 5.18 -10.49 -11.07
C LYS A 165 5.88 -10.10 -9.77
N PHE A 166 6.54 -11.06 -9.14
CA PHE A 166 7.14 -10.92 -7.83
C PHE A 166 8.47 -11.64 -7.75
N ARG A 167 9.47 -11.04 -7.12
CA ARG A 167 10.75 -11.63 -6.74
C ARG A 167 11.37 -10.86 -5.59
N TYR A 168 12.34 -11.46 -4.91
CA TYR A 168 13.13 -10.74 -3.92
C TYR A 168 14.37 -10.08 -4.54
N GLY A 169 14.73 -8.91 -4.01
CA GLY A 169 16.06 -8.32 -4.18
C GLY A 169 17.10 -9.01 -3.30
N ASN A 170 18.37 -8.61 -3.46
CA ASN A 170 19.49 -9.09 -2.65
C ASN A 170 19.33 -8.80 -1.15
N ASN A 171 18.52 -7.83 -0.77
CA ASN A 171 18.21 -7.43 0.61
C ASN A 171 16.87 -8.00 1.11
N HIS A 172 16.32 -9.02 0.44
CA HIS A 172 15.02 -9.65 0.72
C HIS A 172 13.81 -8.68 0.68
N VAL A 173 14.01 -7.47 0.18
CA VAL A 173 12.89 -6.57 -0.11
C VAL A 173 12.25 -6.99 -1.43
N PRO A 174 10.91 -7.08 -1.52
CA PRO A 174 10.23 -7.40 -2.76
C PRO A 174 10.53 -6.41 -3.89
N ILE A 175 10.80 -6.95 -5.08
CA ILE A 175 10.78 -6.20 -6.33
C ILE A 175 9.40 -6.41 -6.92
N GLN A 176 8.62 -5.34 -6.99
CA GLN A 176 7.18 -5.42 -7.29
C GLN A 176 6.66 -4.11 -7.90
N ASN A 177 5.46 -4.16 -8.44
CA ASN A 177 4.79 -2.98 -8.95
C ASN A 177 4.13 -2.17 -7.81
N PHE A 178 3.92 -0.87 -8.08
CA PHE A 178 3.04 -0.01 -7.28
C PHE A 178 1.93 0.55 -8.17
N TYR A 179 0.75 0.60 -7.60
CA TYR A 179 -0.49 0.98 -8.28
C TYR A 179 -1.07 2.23 -7.66
N LEU A 180 -1.70 3.06 -8.49
CA LEU A 180 -2.53 4.16 -8.06
C LEU A 180 -3.99 3.71 -8.08
N GLN A 181 -4.72 4.02 -7.02
CA GLN A 181 -6.15 3.76 -6.92
C GLN A 181 -6.88 4.99 -6.42
N GLU A 182 -8.15 5.06 -6.71
CA GLU A 182 -9.06 6.09 -6.24
C GLU A 182 -10.36 5.49 -5.72
N ALA A 183 -10.92 6.13 -4.70
CA ALA A 183 -12.24 5.80 -4.21
C ALA A 183 -13.30 6.38 -5.17
N VAL A 184 -14.27 5.56 -5.55
CA VAL A 184 -15.43 5.95 -6.37
C VAL A 184 -16.72 5.47 -5.72
N LYS A 185 -17.83 6.13 -6.01
CA LYS A 185 -19.16 5.64 -5.64
C LYS A 185 -19.61 4.52 -6.56
N ASP A 186 -20.18 3.47 -5.98
CA ASP A 186 -20.84 2.37 -6.68
C ASP A 186 -22.20 2.13 -6.00
N GLY A 187 -23.24 2.75 -6.53
CA GLY A 187 -24.52 2.88 -5.84
C GLY A 187 -24.38 3.60 -4.50
N ASP A 188 -24.83 2.97 -3.42
CA ASP A 188 -24.71 3.49 -2.05
C ASP A 188 -23.38 3.16 -1.36
N SER A 189 -22.49 2.43 -2.07
CA SER A 189 -21.20 1.97 -1.55
C SER A 189 -20.06 2.80 -2.09
N TYR A 190 -18.89 2.66 -1.43
CA TYR A 190 -17.61 3.19 -1.90
C TYR A 190 -16.71 2.01 -2.25
N VAL A 191 -16.06 2.07 -3.40
CA VAL A 191 -15.13 1.04 -3.86
C VAL A 191 -13.83 1.67 -4.34
N LEU A 192 -12.73 0.92 -4.27
CA LEU A 192 -11.46 1.34 -4.83
C LEU A 192 -11.31 0.80 -6.24
N LYS A 193 -10.86 1.65 -7.15
CA LYS A 193 -10.55 1.29 -8.54
C LYS A 193 -9.12 1.70 -8.86
N THR A 194 -8.40 0.81 -9.50
CA THR A 194 -7.06 1.08 -10.02
C THR A 194 -7.16 2.03 -11.21
N THR A 195 -6.36 3.09 -11.17
CA THR A 195 -6.30 4.11 -12.22
C THR A 195 -5.01 4.04 -13.01
N ALA A 196 -3.91 3.57 -12.42
CA ALA A 196 -2.62 3.42 -13.08
C ALA A 196 -1.69 2.44 -12.36
N THR A 197 -0.73 1.87 -13.10
CA THR A 197 0.52 1.37 -12.54
C THR A 197 1.52 2.52 -12.56
N ILE A 198 1.97 2.96 -11.38
CA ILE A 198 2.84 4.14 -11.24
C ILE A 198 4.32 3.80 -11.25
N VAL A 199 4.66 2.60 -10.79
CA VAL A 199 6.02 2.07 -10.83
C VAL A 199 5.96 0.58 -11.14
N GLU A 200 6.74 0.14 -12.12
CA GLU A 200 6.93 -1.28 -12.42
C GLU A 200 8.28 -1.76 -11.91
N ASP A 201 8.35 -3.03 -11.46
CA ASP A 201 9.59 -3.67 -10.98
C ASP A 201 10.37 -2.78 -9.98
N SER A 202 9.66 -2.11 -9.08
CA SER A 202 10.27 -1.23 -8.07
C SER A 202 11.19 -2.02 -7.17
N GLN A 203 12.47 -1.69 -7.19
CA GLN A 203 13.48 -2.24 -6.30
C GLN A 203 13.82 -1.23 -5.21
N ASP A 204 14.10 -1.72 -4.00
CA ASP A 204 14.57 -0.86 -2.91
C ASP A 204 15.81 -0.07 -3.35
N ARG A 205 15.74 1.26 -3.20
CA ARG A 205 16.85 2.15 -3.60
C ARG A 205 18.14 1.98 -2.78
N PHE A 206 18.06 1.29 -1.66
CA PHE A 206 19.20 1.04 -0.78
C PHE A 206 19.77 -0.39 -0.95
N HIS A 207 19.29 -1.14 -1.95
CA HIS A 207 19.70 -2.52 -2.19
C HIS A 207 21.25 -2.67 -2.36
N ASP A 208 21.91 -1.69 -2.98
CA ASP A 208 23.36 -1.70 -3.16
C ASP A 208 24.15 -1.51 -1.85
N GLN A 209 23.49 -0.99 -0.80
CA GLN A 209 24.10 -0.78 0.51
C GLN A 209 23.88 -1.98 1.45
N CYS A 210 23.09 -2.96 1.03
CA CYS A 210 22.84 -4.17 1.81
C CYS A 210 23.95 -5.19 1.54
N GLN A 211 24.61 -5.63 2.62
CA GLN A 211 25.69 -6.62 2.57
C GLN A 211 25.18 -8.05 2.81
N MET A 212 23.91 -8.32 2.59
CA MET A 212 23.37 -9.68 2.64
C MET A 212 23.82 -10.44 1.39
N ASN A 213 24.67 -11.44 1.60
CA ASN A 213 25.22 -12.35 0.59
C ASN A 213 24.61 -13.74 0.72
#